data_4271ee285b7f067d7747f3e3dfc7141f
#
_entry.id   4271ee285b7f067d7747f3e3dfc7141f
#
_cell.length_a   1.000
_cell.length_b   1.000
_cell.length_c   1.000
_cell.angle_alpha   90.00
_cell.angle_beta   90.00
_cell.angle_gamma   90.00
#
_symmetry.space_group_name_H-M   'P 1'
#
loop_
_entity.id
_entity.type
_entity.pdbx_description
1 polymer ?
#
loop_
_entity_poly.entity_id
_entity_poly.type
_entity_poly.pdbx_seq_one_letter_code
_entity_poly.pdbx_strand_id
1 'polypeptide(L)'
;MERGLFSEVEKMLSMENIRSHVQEFAKFNRYTGTPQGERAAKYISDTVKSYGVEIRNYVYEAYTSLPLSASILCEGKTIRAIAAVYSGSIRELESVLYYDKLGESKIETWEEQEQRFRDMKDKIVLTVCGGGNFAKQAASAGALGVIQMQTSPEKQIHHTTLGDVWGTPIPADRDLFSFLPFVSVNRDDGEYLKRHCGQAIVLNTETECSVKTTTMPVAVIPGKSPSFVLISGHYDSWYEGVTDNAVSDAIMMEYARIFQKLSSKLKRGVVIGWWSGHSDARYSGSAYFCDQEWRWLKDCCVGHINLDLTGCKGAEQIRARTALTEGESFTGDLIKKYTKRERLSPIPMIRGADQSFWGVDLPIHIMLKYEVADEKRNFQCPSGGPWWHSDEDTLDKYDDKFAERDAKINAEIAAAIIDSTRIPVDLTGFLRLMKAKLKDLEKEIPETLDLEEEVYKLDELEEQLLPLCSHPMFNTQK
;
A
#
# COMPACT_ATOMS: atom_id res chain seq x y z
N MET A 1 25.22 2.16 31.16
CA MET A 1 24.77 2.17 29.74
C MET A 1 23.45 2.91 29.68
N GLU A 2 23.40 4.06 29.03
CA GLU A 2 22.12 4.71 28.75
C GLU A 2 21.28 3.73 27.95
N ARG A 3 20.06 3.45 28.43
CA ARG A 3 19.11 2.60 27.71
C ARG A 3 18.74 3.35 26.44
N GLY A 4 18.97 2.77 25.27
CA GLY A 4 18.64 3.40 24.00
C GLY A 4 17.14 3.75 23.89
N LEU A 5 16.81 4.72 23.05
CA LEU A 5 15.43 5.23 22.86
C LEU A 5 14.40 4.09 22.70
N PHE A 6 14.71 3.07 21.90
CA PHE A 6 13.82 1.93 21.70
C PHE A 6 13.43 1.23 22.99
N SER A 7 14.39 1.01 23.93
CA SER A 7 14.07 0.35 25.21
C SER A 7 13.08 1.16 26.07
N GLU A 8 13.06 2.49 25.93
CA GLU A 8 12.06 3.32 26.61
C GLU A 8 10.71 3.22 25.91
N VAL A 9 10.70 3.25 24.58
CA VAL A 9 9.47 3.09 23.76
C VAL A 9 8.82 1.75 24.06
N GLU A 10 9.58 0.65 24.01
CA GLU A 10 9.08 -0.71 24.24
C GLU A 10 8.41 -0.87 25.62
N LYS A 11 8.98 -0.25 26.65
CA LYS A 11 8.40 -0.30 28.01
C LYS A 11 7.08 0.47 28.15
N MET A 12 6.89 1.48 27.30
CA MET A 12 5.69 2.33 27.34
C MET A 12 4.59 1.86 26.42
N LEU A 13 4.90 0.91 25.52
CA LEU A 13 3.94 0.36 24.57
C LEU A 13 2.81 -0.35 25.31
N SER A 14 1.57 0.04 25.03
CA SER A 14 0.36 -0.49 25.63
C SER A 14 -0.52 -1.17 24.61
N MET A 15 -0.60 -2.49 24.66
CA MET A 15 -1.53 -3.26 23.82
C MET A 15 -3.00 -3.02 24.18
N GLU A 16 -3.29 -2.63 25.42
CA GLU A 16 -4.63 -2.23 25.85
C GLU A 16 -5.10 -0.96 25.10
N ASN A 17 -4.22 0.05 25.00
CA ASN A 17 -4.52 1.26 24.22
C ASN A 17 -4.73 0.94 22.74
N ILE A 18 -3.80 0.18 22.14
CA ILE A 18 -3.90 -0.21 20.73
C ILE A 18 -5.22 -0.93 20.48
N ARG A 19 -5.57 -1.94 21.28
CA ARG A 19 -6.81 -2.69 21.15
C ARG A 19 -8.05 -1.80 21.28
N SER A 20 -8.04 -0.86 22.23
CA SER A 20 -9.13 0.09 22.42
C SER A 20 -9.35 0.96 21.19
N HIS A 21 -8.26 1.45 20.55
CA HIS A 21 -8.36 2.23 19.32
C HIS A 21 -8.83 1.38 18.14
N VAL A 22 -8.34 0.15 17.98
CA VAL A 22 -8.81 -0.78 16.94
C VAL A 22 -10.31 -1.03 17.07
N GLN A 23 -10.81 -1.28 18.30
CA GLN A 23 -12.25 -1.46 18.55
C GLN A 23 -13.07 -0.21 18.25
N GLU A 24 -12.51 0.98 18.41
CA GLU A 24 -13.20 2.22 18.04
C GLU A 24 -13.26 2.39 16.53
N PHE A 25 -12.15 2.17 15.81
CA PHE A 25 -12.11 2.25 14.35
C PHE A 25 -13.04 1.24 13.67
N ALA A 26 -13.16 0.04 14.21
CA ALA A 26 -14.06 -0.99 13.68
C ALA A 26 -15.57 -0.61 13.68
N LYS A 27 -15.94 0.51 14.35
CA LYS A 27 -17.32 1.03 14.33
C LYS A 27 -17.62 1.88 13.08
N PHE A 28 -16.62 2.18 12.26
CA PHE A 28 -16.74 3.10 11.13
C PHE A 28 -16.35 2.42 9.81
N ASN A 29 -17.18 2.61 8.78
CA ASN A 29 -16.77 2.42 7.39
C ASN A 29 -16.12 3.74 6.93
N ARG A 30 -14.80 3.76 6.90
CA ARG A 30 -14.02 5.01 6.83
C ARG A 30 -13.76 5.51 5.41
N TYR A 31 -14.76 5.43 4.53
CA TYR A 31 -14.62 5.98 3.16
C TYR A 31 -14.33 7.48 3.18
N THR A 32 -13.47 7.93 2.28
CA THR A 32 -12.99 9.31 2.18
C THR A 32 -14.12 10.32 2.01
N GLY A 33 -14.09 11.38 2.83
CA GLY A 33 -15.06 12.47 2.76
C GLY A 33 -16.51 12.07 3.10
N THR A 34 -16.70 10.89 3.70
CA THR A 34 -18.01 10.49 4.25
C THR A 34 -18.14 10.93 5.71
N PRO A 35 -19.38 11.06 6.24
CA PRO A 35 -19.56 11.41 7.65
C PRO A 35 -18.86 10.45 8.62
N GLN A 36 -18.73 9.16 8.28
CA GLN A 36 -18.03 8.20 9.13
C GLN A 36 -16.51 8.34 9.01
N GLY A 37 -15.98 8.59 7.81
CA GLY A 37 -14.57 8.92 7.60
C GLY A 37 -14.15 10.17 8.38
N GLU A 38 -14.94 11.24 8.30
CA GLU A 38 -14.68 12.49 9.04
C GLU A 38 -14.80 12.31 10.57
N ARG A 39 -15.68 11.42 11.04
CA ARG A 39 -15.72 11.05 12.48
C ARG A 39 -14.46 10.30 12.91
N ALA A 40 -13.90 9.44 12.08
CA ALA A 40 -12.64 8.77 12.36
C ALA A 40 -11.47 9.77 12.39
N ALA A 41 -11.37 10.68 11.42
CA ALA A 41 -10.39 11.77 11.42
C ALA A 41 -10.47 12.64 12.69
N LYS A 42 -11.70 13.00 13.10
CA LYS A 42 -11.94 13.73 14.34
C LYS A 42 -11.53 12.93 15.57
N TYR A 43 -11.83 11.64 15.61
CA TYR A 43 -11.42 10.76 16.72
C TYR A 43 -9.90 10.71 16.86
N ILE A 44 -9.15 10.55 15.76
CA ILE A 44 -7.68 10.62 15.76
C ILE A 44 -7.22 11.96 16.31
N SER A 45 -7.72 13.07 15.75
CA SER A 45 -7.32 14.43 16.12
C SER A 45 -7.54 14.71 17.59
N ASP A 46 -8.75 14.43 18.11
CA ASP A 46 -9.11 14.71 19.51
C ASP A 46 -8.30 13.85 20.47
N THR A 47 -8.12 12.57 20.16
CA THR A 47 -7.37 11.64 21.01
C THR A 47 -5.89 12.02 21.06
N VAL A 48 -5.26 12.24 19.92
CA VAL A 48 -3.83 12.58 19.86
C VAL A 48 -3.57 13.96 20.49
N LYS A 49 -4.48 14.92 20.31
CA LYS A 49 -4.43 16.21 20.99
C LYS A 49 -4.52 16.05 22.52
N SER A 50 -5.29 15.07 23.03
CA SER A 50 -5.40 14.81 24.46
C SER A 50 -4.08 14.32 25.08
N TYR A 51 -3.16 13.80 24.29
CA TYR A 51 -1.80 13.42 24.70
C TYR A 51 -0.84 14.63 24.80
N GLY A 52 -1.32 15.84 24.46
CA GLY A 52 -0.51 17.06 24.42
C GLY A 52 0.30 17.21 23.13
N VAL A 53 -0.05 16.48 22.08
CA VAL A 53 0.62 16.56 20.77
C VAL A 53 0.03 17.71 19.94
N GLU A 54 0.88 18.45 19.22
CA GLU A 54 0.43 19.39 18.18
C GLU A 54 -0.20 18.62 17.03
N ILE A 55 -1.47 18.90 16.71
CA ILE A 55 -2.19 18.35 15.56
C ILE A 55 -2.45 19.44 14.53
N ARG A 56 -2.05 19.17 13.28
CA ARG A 56 -2.40 19.94 12.10
C ARG A 56 -3.42 19.14 11.29
N ASN A 57 -4.60 19.72 11.09
CA ASN A 57 -5.62 19.12 10.25
C ASN A 57 -5.55 19.76 8.86
N TYR A 58 -5.12 18.97 7.88
CA TYR A 58 -5.16 19.35 6.47
C TYR A 58 -6.55 19.03 5.92
N VAL A 59 -7.20 20.02 5.36
CA VAL A 59 -8.52 19.88 4.73
C VAL A 59 -8.35 20.13 3.25
N TYR A 60 -8.78 19.18 2.43
CA TYR A 60 -8.59 19.27 0.99
C TYR A 60 -9.75 18.62 0.23
N GLU A 61 -9.84 18.89 -1.06
CA GLU A 61 -10.81 18.28 -1.97
C GLU A 61 -10.17 17.16 -2.75
N ALA A 62 -10.80 15.98 -2.72
CA ALA A 62 -10.40 14.80 -3.49
C ALA A 62 -11.51 14.38 -4.46
N TYR A 63 -11.13 13.93 -5.65
CA TYR A 63 -12.04 13.26 -6.57
C TYR A 63 -12.17 11.80 -6.18
N THR A 64 -13.24 11.46 -5.50
CA THR A 64 -13.50 10.14 -4.94
C THR A 64 -14.39 9.30 -5.84
N SER A 65 -14.35 7.99 -5.68
CA SER A 65 -15.28 7.07 -6.30
C SER A 65 -15.77 6.03 -5.30
N LEU A 66 -17.05 6.06 -4.98
CA LEU A 66 -17.69 5.12 -4.08
C LEU A 66 -18.46 4.05 -4.87
N PRO A 67 -18.06 2.77 -4.82
CA PRO A 67 -18.84 1.68 -5.38
C PRO A 67 -20.16 1.51 -4.61
N LEU A 68 -21.30 1.56 -5.29
CA LEU A 68 -22.63 1.46 -4.67
C LEU A 68 -23.26 0.08 -4.86
N SER A 69 -23.32 -0.41 -6.10
CA SER A 69 -23.89 -1.71 -6.42
C SER A 69 -23.31 -2.33 -7.68
N ALA A 70 -23.32 -3.66 -7.75
CA ALA A 70 -23.03 -4.40 -8.98
C ALA A 70 -23.70 -5.77 -8.98
N SER A 71 -24.09 -6.24 -10.15
CA SER A 71 -24.63 -7.59 -10.35
C SER A 71 -24.44 -8.08 -11.77
N ILE A 72 -24.41 -9.40 -11.93
CA ILE A 72 -24.35 -10.06 -13.24
C ILE A 72 -25.53 -11.03 -13.31
N LEU A 73 -26.29 -10.99 -14.41
CA LEU A 73 -27.31 -11.99 -14.70
C LEU A 73 -26.78 -12.91 -15.82
N CYS A 74 -26.69 -14.19 -15.53
CA CYS A 74 -26.23 -15.23 -16.48
C CYS A 74 -27.14 -16.46 -16.35
N GLU A 75 -27.80 -16.88 -17.44
CA GLU A 75 -28.71 -18.03 -17.47
C GLU A 75 -29.75 -18.03 -16.32
N GLY A 76 -30.34 -16.86 -16.05
CA GLY A 76 -31.34 -16.68 -14.99
C GLY A 76 -30.77 -16.66 -13.56
N LYS A 77 -29.46 -16.87 -13.37
CA LYS A 77 -28.78 -16.74 -12.08
C LYS A 77 -28.25 -15.33 -11.91
N THR A 78 -28.65 -14.66 -10.82
CA THR A 78 -28.02 -13.39 -10.38
C THR A 78 -26.76 -13.70 -9.56
N ILE A 79 -25.64 -13.15 -9.99
CA ILE A 79 -24.33 -13.31 -9.36
C ILE A 79 -23.99 -12.01 -8.64
N ARG A 80 -23.58 -12.13 -7.35
CA ARG A 80 -23.05 -11.00 -6.58
C ARG A 80 -21.73 -10.53 -7.19
N ALA A 81 -21.60 -9.23 -7.38
CA ALA A 81 -20.36 -8.60 -7.82
C ALA A 81 -20.11 -7.33 -7.00
N ILE A 82 -18.88 -6.81 -7.06
CA ILE A 82 -18.50 -5.52 -6.49
C ILE A 82 -17.95 -4.66 -7.62
N ALA A 83 -18.49 -3.44 -7.77
CA ALA A 83 -17.97 -2.48 -8.73
C ALA A 83 -16.57 -2.01 -8.32
N ALA A 84 -15.65 -1.87 -9.27
CA ALA A 84 -14.35 -1.28 -9.02
C ALA A 84 -14.48 0.23 -8.75
N VAL A 85 -13.56 0.79 -7.99
CA VAL A 85 -13.40 2.24 -7.85
C VAL A 85 -13.09 2.85 -9.22
N TYR A 86 -13.79 3.91 -9.58
CA TYR A 86 -13.79 4.55 -10.90
C TYR A 86 -14.33 3.66 -12.04
N SER A 87 -15.11 2.63 -11.72
CA SER A 87 -15.90 1.92 -12.72
C SER A 87 -16.94 2.83 -13.35
N GLY A 88 -17.22 2.65 -14.62
CA GLY A 88 -18.41 3.25 -15.25
C GLY A 88 -19.69 2.69 -14.63
N SER A 89 -20.71 3.54 -14.50
CA SER A 89 -22.06 3.13 -14.13
C SER A 89 -22.85 2.74 -15.36
N ILE A 90 -23.47 1.57 -15.34
CA ILE A 90 -24.30 1.06 -16.43
C ILE A 90 -25.45 0.21 -15.89
N ARG A 91 -26.59 0.28 -16.53
CA ARG A 91 -27.73 -0.58 -16.25
C ARG A 91 -28.07 -1.41 -17.47
N GLU A 92 -28.34 -2.69 -17.24
CA GLU A 92 -28.79 -3.65 -18.26
C GLU A 92 -27.87 -3.72 -19.49
N LEU A 93 -26.53 -3.65 -19.27
CA LEU A 93 -25.58 -3.88 -20.36
C LEU A 93 -25.61 -5.35 -20.76
N GLU A 94 -26.25 -5.66 -21.87
CA GLU A 94 -26.30 -7.00 -22.43
C GLU A 94 -25.23 -7.17 -23.51
N SER A 95 -24.38 -8.18 -23.39
CA SER A 95 -23.41 -8.56 -24.43
C SER A 95 -22.90 -9.97 -24.22
N VAL A 96 -22.17 -10.46 -25.24
CA VAL A 96 -21.51 -11.78 -25.22
C VAL A 96 -20.37 -11.77 -24.22
N LEU A 97 -20.34 -12.79 -23.37
CA LEU A 97 -19.24 -13.03 -22.42
C LEU A 97 -18.04 -13.66 -23.14
N TYR A 98 -16.90 -13.02 -23.07
CA TYR A 98 -15.62 -13.48 -23.61
C TYR A 98 -14.64 -13.78 -22.47
N TYR A 99 -14.00 -14.96 -22.51
CA TYR A 99 -12.96 -15.31 -21.54
C TYR A 99 -11.57 -14.98 -22.07
N ASP A 100 -10.88 -14.13 -21.35
CA ASP A 100 -9.49 -13.75 -21.60
C ASP A 100 -8.52 -14.81 -21.09
N LYS A 101 -8.24 -15.82 -21.92
CA LYS A 101 -7.35 -16.94 -21.59
C LYS A 101 -5.91 -16.49 -21.35
N LEU A 102 -5.46 -15.45 -22.04
CA LEU A 102 -4.10 -14.93 -21.90
C LEU A 102 -3.88 -14.20 -20.58
N GLY A 103 -4.94 -13.82 -19.86
CA GLY A 103 -4.84 -13.29 -18.51
C GLY A 103 -4.23 -14.25 -17.49
N GLU A 104 -4.35 -15.56 -17.72
CA GLU A 104 -3.76 -16.62 -16.89
C GLU A 104 -2.33 -17.01 -17.34
N SER A 105 -1.87 -16.49 -18.46
CA SER A 105 -0.62 -16.89 -19.11
C SER A 105 0.41 -15.76 -19.11
N LYS A 106 1.68 -16.11 -19.23
CA LYS A 106 2.73 -15.13 -19.55
C LYS A 106 2.62 -14.79 -21.04
N ILE A 107 2.36 -13.52 -21.34
CA ILE A 107 2.38 -13.03 -22.73
C ILE A 107 3.84 -12.83 -23.13
N GLU A 108 4.24 -13.44 -24.22
CA GLU A 108 5.65 -13.48 -24.67
C GLU A 108 5.93 -12.48 -25.81
N THR A 109 4.90 -12.16 -26.63
CA THR A 109 5.06 -11.27 -27.78
C THR A 109 4.06 -10.12 -27.83
N TRP A 110 4.43 -9.06 -28.56
CA TRP A 110 3.56 -7.90 -28.82
C TRP A 110 2.33 -8.30 -29.63
N GLU A 111 2.49 -9.19 -30.58
CA GLU A 111 1.42 -9.70 -31.45
C GLU A 111 0.36 -10.43 -30.64
N GLU A 112 0.76 -11.25 -29.67
CA GLU A 112 -0.17 -11.93 -28.75
C GLU A 112 -0.95 -10.92 -27.91
N GLN A 113 -0.26 -9.88 -27.40
CA GLN A 113 -0.91 -8.84 -26.62
C GLN A 113 -1.92 -8.04 -27.46
N GLU A 114 -1.56 -7.64 -28.67
CA GLU A 114 -2.48 -6.96 -29.58
C GLU A 114 -3.69 -7.80 -29.93
N GLN A 115 -3.48 -9.10 -30.24
CA GLN A 115 -4.57 -10.02 -30.55
C GLN A 115 -5.49 -10.21 -29.37
N ARG A 116 -4.95 -10.36 -28.17
CA ARG A 116 -5.70 -10.43 -26.91
C ARG A 116 -6.72 -9.28 -26.79
N PHE A 117 -6.26 -8.06 -27.00
CA PHE A 117 -7.14 -6.88 -26.88
C PHE A 117 -8.12 -6.77 -28.06
N ARG A 118 -7.72 -7.09 -29.29
CA ARG A 118 -8.64 -7.13 -30.44
C ARG A 118 -9.82 -8.08 -30.22
N ASP A 119 -9.60 -9.19 -29.55
CA ASP A 119 -10.66 -10.19 -29.27
C ASP A 119 -11.69 -9.70 -28.25
N MET A 120 -11.39 -8.65 -27.47
CA MET A 120 -12.28 -8.07 -26.46
C MET A 120 -13.34 -7.13 -27.03
N LYS A 121 -13.19 -6.71 -28.28
CA LYS A 121 -14.07 -5.73 -28.90
C LYS A 121 -15.55 -6.17 -28.88
N ASP A 122 -16.43 -5.25 -28.50
CA ASP A 122 -17.88 -5.41 -28.40
C ASP A 122 -18.34 -6.53 -27.44
N LYS A 123 -17.51 -6.89 -26.44
CA LYS A 123 -17.78 -7.98 -25.49
C LYS A 123 -17.66 -7.54 -24.04
N ILE A 124 -18.29 -8.30 -23.14
CA ILE A 124 -18.00 -8.26 -21.70
C ILE A 124 -16.90 -9.30 -21.44
N VAL A 125 -15.79 -8.86 -20.86
CA VAL A 125 -14.56 -9.67 -20.73
C VAL A 125 -14.47 -10.27 -19.33
N LEU A 126 -14.41 -11.58 -19.21
CA LEU A 126 -14.06 -12.29 -17.99
C LEU A 126 -12.54 -12.51 -17.97
N THR A 127 -11.86 -12.07 -16.92
CA THR A 127 -10.39 -12.18 -16.80
C THR A 127 -9.94 -12.29 -15.34
N VAL A 128 -8.71 -12.74 -15.11
CA VAL A 128 -8.04 -12.63 -13.81
C VAL A 128 -7.25 -11.32 -13.66
N CYS A 129 -7.09 -10.57 -14.75
CA CYS A 129 -6.37 -9.30 -14.74
C CYS A 129 -7.21 -8.18 -14.13
N GLY A 130 -6.54 -7.20 -13.53
CA GLY A 130 -7.17 -6.04 -12.91
C GLY A 130 -6.34 -4.77 -13.01
N GLY A 131 -6.89 -3.69 -12.44
CA GLY A 131 -6.25 -2.39 -12.35
C GLY A 131 -6.43 -1.48 -13.56
N GLY A 132 -6.03 -0.22 -13.38
CA GLY A 132 -6.31 0.86 -14.32
C GLY A 132 -5.70 0.68 -15.71
N ASN A 133 -4.45 0.21 -15.79
CA ASN A 133 -3.78 -0.01 -17.06
C ASN A 133 -4.50 -1.04 -17.94
N PHE A 134 -4.92 -2.17 -17.35
CA PHE A 134 -5.71 -3.17 -18.07
C PHE A 134 -7.05 -2.60 -18.52
N ALA A 135 -7.77 -1.91 -17.62
CA ALA A 135 -9.05 -1.31 -17.95
C ALA A 135 -8.96 -0.29 -19.10
N LYS A 136 -7.91 0.54 -19.14
CA LYS A 136 -7.66 1.48 -20.24
C LYS A 136 -7.41 0.78 -21.57
N GLN A 137 -6.58 -0.26 -21.56
CA GLN A 137 -6.29 -1.03 -22.78
C GLN A 137 -7.54 -1.75 -23.30
N ALA A 138 -8.30 -2.38 -22.41
CA ALA A 138 -9.57 -3.02 -22.76
C ALA A 138 -10.60 -2.01 -23.31
N ALA A 139 -10.74 -0.86 -22.67
CA ALA A 139 -11.62 0.21 -23.16
C ALA A 139 -11.17 0.73 -24.52
N SER A 140 -9.88 0.96 -24.74
CA SER A 140 -9.32 1.42 -26.02
C SER A 140 -9.52 0.38 -27.13
N ALA A 141 -9.56 -0.89 -26.79
CA ALA A 141 -9.85 -1.97 -27.73
C ALA A 141 -11.35 -2.16 -28.02
N GLY A 142 -12.22 -1.42 -27.32
CA GLY A 142 -13.67 -1.46 -27.50
C GLY A 142 -14.37 -2.54 -26.69
N ALA A 143 -13.79 -3.02 -25.59
CA ALA A 143 -14.50 -3.84 -24.62
C ALA A 143 -15.66 -3.05 -24.01
N LEU A 144 -16.80 -3.70 -23.78
CA LEU A 144 -18.00 -3.05 -23.24
C LEU A 144 -18.01 -3.09 -21.69
N GLY A 145 -17.35 -4.06 -21.10
CA GLY A 145 -17.22 -4.21 -19.66
C GLY A 145 -16.22 -5.30 -19.30
N VAL A 146 -15.79 -5.31 -18.04
CA VAL A 146 -14.85 -6.30 -17.50
C VAL A 146 -15.39 -6.92 -16.22
N ILE A 147 -15.24 -8.21 -16.10
CA ILE A 147 -15.48 -9.00 -14.89
C ILE A 147 -14.15 -9.59 -14.45
N GLN A 148 -13.62 -9.13 -13.33
CA GLN A 148 -12.41 -9.68 -12.73
C GLN A 148 -12.77 -10.87 -11.85
N MET A 149 -12.28 -12.04 -12.23
CA MET A 149 -12.42 -13.25 -11.42
C MET A 149 -11.30 -13.31 -10.38
N GLN A 150 -11.66 -13.50 -9.12
CA GLN A 150 -10.70 -13.75 -8.04
C GLN A 150 -10.08 -15.14 -8.18
N THR A 151 -8.81 -15.26 -7.79
CA THR A 151 -8.08 -16.55 -7.82
C THR A 151 -8.01 -17.23 -6.46
N SER A 152 -8.36 -16.51 -5.38
CA SER A 152 -8.42 -17.05 -4.03
C SER A 152 -9.45 -18.19 -3.93
N PRO A 153 -9.15 -19.25 -3.16
CA PRO A 153 -10.12 -20.31 -2.90
C PRO A 153 -11.25 -19.89 -1.97
N GLU A 154 -11.09 -18.79 -1.26
CA GLU A 154 -12.10 -18.20 -0.40
C GLU A 154 -13.20 -17.54 -1.25
N LYS A 155 -14.35 -17.25 -0.60
CA LYS A 155 -15.51 -16.67 -1.29
C LYS A 155 -15.54 -15.14 -1.27
N GLN A 156 -14.51 -14.52 -0.74
CA GLN A 156 -14.40 -13.05 -0.70
C GLN A 156 -14.37 -12.48 -2.12
N ILE A 157 -14.90 -11.27 -2.25
CA ILE A 157 -14.75 -10.46 -3.43
C ILE A 157 -13.95 -9.24 -3.01
N HIS A 158 -12.76 -9.08 -3.58
CA HIS A 158 -11.86 -7.99 -3.25
C HIS A 158 -12.20 -6.73 -4.06
N HIS A 159 -12.21 -5.59 -3.40
CA HIS A 159 -12.25 -4.32 -4.10
C HIS A 159 -10.99 -4.11 -4.94
N THR A 160 -11.19 -3.54 -6.12
CA THR A 160 -10.12 -3.10 -7.02
C THR A 160 -10.33 -1.64 -7.42
N THR A 161 -9.25 -0.99 -7.84
CA THR A 161 -9.25 0.42 -8.24
C THR A 161 -8.76 0.55 -9.67
N LEU A 162 -9.48 1.28 -10.51
CA LEU A 162 -9.14 1.49 -11.92
C LEU A 162 -8.30 2.75 -12.17
N GLY A 163 -8.19 3.62 -11.18
CA GLY A 163 -7.35 4.79 -11.28
C GLY A 163 -5.87 4.41 -11.42
N ASP A 164 -5.23 4.83 -12.49
CA ASP A 164 -3.78 4.74 -12.67
C ASP A 164 -3.08 6.07 -12.32
N VAL A 165 -3.84 7.08 -11.99
CA VAL A 165 -3.34 8.36 -11.50
C VAL A 165 -2.74 8.16 -10.12
N TRP A 166 -1.53 8.65 -9.93
CA TRP A 166 -0.87 8.68 -8.64
C TRP A 166 -0.71 10.14 -8.23
N GLY A 167 -1.31 10.50 -7.14
CA GLY A 167 -1.32 11.87 -6.67
C GLY A 167 -2.68 12.26 -6.10
N THR A 168 -3.07 13.51 -6.29
CA THR A 168 -4.34 14.04 -5.82
C THR A 168 -5.32 14.11 -7.00
N PRO A 169 -6.16 13.09 -7.25
CA PRO A 169 -7.10 13.14 -8.36
C PRO A 169 -8.16 14.23 -8.13
N ILE A 170 -8.32 15.07 -9.13
CA ILE A 170 -9.29 16.17 -9.16
C ILE A 170 -10.24 15.99 -10.35
N PRO A 171 -11.35 16.74 -10.45
CA PRO A 171 -12.28 16.61 -11.58
C PRO A 171 -11.62 16.82 -12.96
N ALA A 172 -10.54 17.60 -13.05
CA ALA A 172 -9.78 17.78 -14.27
C ALA A 172 -9.04 16.50 -14.71
N ASP A 173 -8.79 15.56 -13.81
CA ASP A 173 -8.14 14.29 -14.09
C ASP A 173 -9.11 13.22 -14.62
N ARG A 174 -10.41 13.55 -14.77
CA ARG A 174 -11.45 12.60 -15.15
C ARG A 174 -11.12 11.84 -16.44
N ASP A 175 -10.55 12.49 -17.42
CA ASP A 175 -10.22 11.87 -18.70
C ASP A 175 -9.05 10.86 -18.60
N LEU A 176 -8.36 10.82 -17.47
CA LEU A 176 -7.32 9.84 -17.17
C LEU A 176 -7.91 8.47 -16.74
N PHE A 177 -9.20 8.43 -16.37
CA PHE A 177 -9.91 7.21 -16.03
C PHE A 177 -10.65 6.63 -17.24
N SER A 178 -10.69 5.33 -17.36
CA SER A 178 -11.38 4.67 -18.49
C SER A 178 -12.91 4.72 -18.37
N PHE A 179 -13.43 4.79 -17.13
CA PHE A 179 -14.85 4.61 -16.81
C PHE A 179 -15.49 3.39 -17.49
N LEU A 180 -14.70 2.39 -17.84
CA LEU A 180 -15.20 1.11 -18.32
C LEU A 180 -16.00 0.44 -17.18
N PRO A 181 -17.22 -0.09 -17.41
CA PRO A 181 -17.91 -0.93 -16.45
C PRO A 181 -17.02 -2.09 -16.03
N PHE A 182 -16.65 -2.13 -14.74
CA PHE A 182 -15.68 -3.08 -14.22
C PHE A 182 -16.14 -3.60 -12.86
N VAL A 183 -16.26 -4.92 -12.74
CA VAL A 183 -16.69 -5.58 -11.50
C VAL A 183 -15.74 -6.70 -11.12
N SER A 184 -15.71 -7.03 -9.83
CA SER A 184 -15.05 -8.22 -9.30
C SER A 184 -16.08 -9.24 -8.86
N VAL A 185 -15.76 -10.53 -9.07
CA VAL A 185 -16.53 -11.69 -8.56
C VAL A 185 -15.60 -12.66 -7.85
N ASN A 186 -16.12 -13.50 -6.94
CA ASN A 186 -15.34 -14.56 -6.32
C ASN A 186 -14.96 -15.64 -7.36
N ARG A 187 -14.06 -16.54 -6.97
CA ARG A 187 -13.54 -17.59 -7.84
C ARG A 187 -14.65 -18.53 -8.33
N ASP A 188 -15.55 -18.98 -7.45
CA ASP A 188 -16.56 -19.97 -7.81
C ASP A 188 -17.55 -19.41 -8.85
N ASP A 189 -17.98 -18.15 -8.68
CA ASP A 189 -18.84 -17.46 -9.63
C ASP A 189 -18.08 -17.11 -10.93
N GLY A 190 -16.80 -16.80 -10.85
CA GLY A 190 -15.94 -16.64 -12.03
C GLY A 190 -15.83 -17.92 -12.84
N GLU A 191 -15.61 -19.06 -12.20
CA GLU A 191 -15.57 -20.37 -12.86
C GLU A 191 -16.95 -20.77 -13.43
N TYR A 192 -18.04 -20.38 -12.77
CA TYR A 192 -19.38 -20.52 -13.35
C TYR A 192 -19.49 -19.70 -14.64
N LEU A 193 -19.15 -18.43 -14.63
CA LEU A 193 -19.17 -17.57 -15.83
C LEU A 193 -18.27 -18.11 -16.95
N LYS A 194 -17.08 -18.60 -16.60
CA LYS A 194 -16.12 -19.19 -17.57
C LYS A 194 -16.75 -20.35 -18.38
N ARG A 195 -17.60 -21.15 -17.76
CA ARG A 195 -18.32 -22.23 -18.46
C ARG A 195 -19.44 -21.74 -19.38
N HIS A 196 -19.88 -20.48 -19.20
CA HIS A 196 -20.95 -19.85 -20.00
C HIS A 196 -20.40 -18.84 -21.02
N CYS A 197 -19.09 -18.85 -21.27
CA CYS A 197 -18.51 -17.99 -22.31
C CYS A 197 -19.10 -18.27 -23.68
N GLY A 198 -19.30 -17.23 -24.48
CA GLY A 198 -20.02 -17.27 -25.76
C GLY A 198 -21.51 -17.00 -25.64
N GLN A 199 -22.07 -16.97 -24.44
CA GLN A 199 -23.48 -16.61 -24.18
C GLN A 199 -23.63 -15.13 -23.85
N ALA A 200 -24.82 -14.58 -24.04
CA ALA A 200 -25.15 -13.23 -23.60
C ALA A 200 -25.36 -13.20 -22.08
N ILE A 201 -24.82 -12.17 -21.43
CA ILE A 201 -25.02 -11.88 -20.01
C ILE A 201 -25.45 -10.44 -19.83
N VAL A 202 -26.05 -10.09 -18.69
CA VAL A 202 -26.38 -8.70 -18.34
C VAL A 202 -25.51 -8.25 -17.18
N LEU A 203 -24.80 -7.13 -17.37
CA LEU A 203 -23.95 -6.49 -16.36
C LEU A 203 -24.60 -5.21 -15.86
N ASN A 204 -24.66 -5.05 -14.55
CA ASN A 204 -25.05 -3.82 -13.87
C ASN A 204 -23.94 -3.33 -12.96
N THR A 205 -23.64 -2.03 -13.01
CA THR A 205 -22.71 -1.37 -12.08
C THR A 205 -23.24 0.01 -11.72
N GLU A 206 -23.01 0.43 -10.49
CA GLU A 206 -23.32 1.77 -10.02
C GLU A 206 -22.19 2.26 -9.10
N THR A 207 -21.60 3.41 -9.47
CA THR A 207 -20.56 4.09 -8.69
C THR A 207 -20.90 5.57 -8.58
N GLU A 208 -20.59 6.19 -7.45
CA GLU A 208 -20.68 7.64 -7.25
C GLU A 208 -19.27 8.22 -7.34
N CYS A 209 -18.97 8.90 -8.44
CA CYS A 209 -17.74 9.67 -8.60
C CYS A 209 -18.05 11.15 -8.33
N SER A 210 -17.44 11.71 -7.28
CA SER A 210 -17.71 13.09 -6.86
C SER A 210 -16.50 13.73 -6.19
N VAL A 211 -16.48 15.07 -6.15
CA VAL A 211 -15.52 15.80 -5.32
C VAL A 211 -16.02 15.81 -3.88
N LYS A 212 -15.21 15.39 -2.96
CA LYS A 212 -15.51 15.41 -1.53
C LYS A 212 -14.40 16.14 -0.76
N THR A 213 -14.80 16.94 0.20
CA THR A 213 -13.88 17.52 1.18
C THR A 213 -13.58 16.48 2.23
N THR A 214 -12.31 16.32 2.58
CA THR A 214 -11.86 15.37 3.60
C THR A 214 -10.79 15.97 4.49
N THR A 215 -10.69 15.47 5.71
CA THR A 215 -9.74 15.91 6.74
C THR A 215 -8.65 14.87 6.95
N MET A 216 -7.42 15.34 7.01
CA MET A 216 -6.23 14.51 7.22
C MET A 216 -5.47 14.99 8.44
N PRO A 217 -5.48 14.24 9.57
CA PRO A 217 -4.73 14.58 10.77
C PRO A 217 -3.23 14.33 10.60
N VAL A 218 -2.41 15.29 11.06
CA VAL A 218 -0.95 15.14 11.11
C VAL A 218 -0.46 15.61 12.48
N ALA A 219 0.20 14.71 13.21
CA ALA A 219 0.82 15.01 14.50
C ALA A 219 2.25 15.49 14.29
N VAL A 220 2.66 16.51 15.05
CA VAL A 220 4.02 17.06 15.03
C VAL A 220 4.61 17.02 16.43
N ILE A 221 5.67 16.25 16.62
CA ILE A 221 6.38 16.07 17.87
C ILE A 221 7.81 16.56 17.66
N PRO A 222 8.21 17.69 18.29
CA PRO A 222 9.53 18.26 18.08
C PRO A 222 10.62 17.41 18.71
N GLY A 223 11.80 17.41 18.10
CA GLY A 223 13.05 16.89 18.65
C GLY A 223 14.03 18.03 18.97
N LYS A 224 15.27 17.67 19.30
CA LYS A 224 16.36 18.63 19.57
C LYS A 224 16.91 19.27 18.29
N SER A 225 16.73 18.63 17.14
CA SER A 225 17.09 19.17 15.83
C SER A 225 15.83 19.51 15.03
N PRO A 226 15.93 20.33 13.96
CA PRO A 226 14.80 20.60 13.07
C PRO A 226 14.43 19.38 12.20
N SER A 227 15.30 18.38 12.11
CA SER A 227 15.03 17.18 11.32
C SER A 227 14.04 16.25 12.03
N PHE A 228 13.29 15.46 11.22
CA PHE A 228 12.30 14.54 11.72
C PHE A 228 12.21 13.25 10.89
N VAL A 229 11.57 12.24 11.49
CA VAL A 229 11.14 11.02 10.83
C VAL A 229 9.65 11.10 10.57
N LEU A 230 9.21 10.82 9.35
CA LEU A 230 7.80 10.69 9.00
C LEU A 230 7.35 9.25 9.22
N ILE A 231 6.34 9.05 10.05
CA ILE A 231 5.63 7.78 10.22
C ILE A 231 4.23 7.98 9.67
N SER A 232 3.76 7.10 8.82
CA SER A 232 2.44 7.29 8.22
C SER A 232 1.71 5.99 7.91
N GLY A 233 0.42 6.12 7.70
CA GLY A 233 -0.49 5.10 7.23
C GLY A 233 -1.80 5.76 6.82
N HIS A 234 -2.70 5.03 6.19
CA HIS A 234 -4.00 5.58 5.81
C HIS A 234 -5.09 5.19 6.81
N TYR A 235 -6.02 6.11 7.07
CA TYR A 235 -7.14 5.82 7.97
C TYR A 235 -8.44 5.49 7.25
N ASP A 236 -8.57 5.82 5.97
CA ASP A 236 -9.71 5.37 5.17
C ASP A 236 -9.68 3.86 4.97
N SER A 237 -10.82 3.26 4.69
CA SER A 237 -10.93 1.81 4.60
C SER A 237 -12.03 1.35 3.65
N TRP A 238 -11.88 0.12 3.17
CA TRP A 238 -12.98 -0.67 2.66
C TRP A 238 -13.71 -1.29 3.84
N TYR A 239 -15.03 -1.06 3.96
CA TYR A 239 -15.85 -1.58 5.09
C TYR A 239 -15.25 -1.23 6.46
N GLU A 240 -15.21 -2.20 7.38
CA GLU A 240 -14.57 -2.02 8.70
C GLU A 240 -13.04 -1.85 8.58
N GLY A 241 -12.41 -2.57 7.63
CA GLY A 241 -10.98 -2.48 7.35
C GLY A 241 -10.11 -2.57 8.59
N VAL A 242 -10.29 -3.63 9.40
CA VAL A 242 -9.62 -3.72 10.70
C VAL A 242 -8.13 -3.92 10.51
N THR A 243 -7.72 -4.87 9.66
CA THR A 243 -6.31 -5.08 9.36
C THR A 243 -5.80 -4.09 8.30
N ASP A 244 -6.71 -3.53 7.49
CA ASP A 244 -6.44 -2.56 6.43
C ASP A 244 -7.29 -1.28 6.61
N ASN A 245 -6.94 -0.30 7.47
CA ASN A 245 -5.65 -0.16 8.14
C ASN A 245 -5.82 0.24 9.63
N ALA A 246 -6.95 -0.09 10.30
CA ALA A 246 -7.27 0.38 11.65
C ALA A 246 -6.19 -0.01 12.69
N VAL A 247 -5.55 -1.18 12.55
CA VAL A 247 -4.49 -1.60 13.49
C VAL A 247 -3.27 -0.70 13.36
N SER A 248 -2.85 -0.35 12.14
CA SER A 248 -1.73 0.58 11.93
C SER A 248 -2.04 1.96 12.46
N ASP A 249 -3.29 2.45 12.28
CA ASP A 249 -3.73 3.72 12.83
C ASP A 249 -3.64 3.74 14.36
N ALA A 250 -4.10 2.67 15.01
CA ALA A 250 -4.03 2.50 16.45
C ALA A 250 -2.59 2.47 16.97
N ILE A 251 -1.69 1.76 16.28
CA ILE A 251 -0.25 1.74 16.60
C ILE A 251 0.36 3.14 16.46
N MET A 252 0.03 3.88 15.42
CA MET A 252 0.52 5.25 15.23
C MET A 252 0.00 6.21 16.28
N MET A 253 -1.25 6.06 16.76
CA MET A 253 -1.78 6.84 17.90
C MET A 253 -1.02 6.53 19.20
N GLU A 254 -0.67 5.27 19.43
CA GLU A 254 0.17 4.87 20.57
C GLU A 254 1.58 5.45 20.46
N TYR A 255 2.17 5.48 19.25
CA TYR A 255 3.45 6.14 19.02
C TYR A 255 3.38 7.65 19.30
N ALA A 256 2.31 8.32 18.89
CA ALA A 256 2.12 9.73 19.20
C ALA A 256 2.15 9.97 20.71
N ARG A 257 1.45 9.15 21.50
CA ARG A 257 1.44 9.21 22.96
C ARG A 257 2.84 9.01 23.56
N ILE A 258 3.57 8.00 23.07
CA ILE A 258 4.89 7.64 23.62
C ILE A 258 5.95 8.68 23.25
N PHE A 259 6.06 9.04 21.97
CA PHE A 259 7.06 10.01 21.52
C PHE A 259 6.82 11.40 22.10
N GLN A 260 5.57 11.80 22.33
CA GLN A 260 5.29 13.05 23.04
C GLN A 260 5.87 13.03 24.47
N LYS A 261 5.68 11.95 25.21
CA LYS A 261 6.26 11.80 26.56
C LYS A 261 7.79 11.78 26.55
N LEU A 262 8.38 11.36 25.45
CA LEU A 262 9.83 11.29 25.27
C LEU A 262 10.41 12.48 24.48
N SER A 263 9.61 13.49 24.14
CA SER A 263 10.00 14.58 23.22
C SER A 263 11.31 15.30 23.62
N SER A 264 11.54 15.53 24.91
CA SER A 264 12.78 16.14 25.40
C SER A 264 14.05 15.27 25.18
N LYS A 265 13.89 13.97 24.89
CA LYS A 265 14.98 13.03 24.65
C LYS A 265 15.24 12.82 23.17
N LEU A 266 14.27 13.08 22.29
CA LEU A 266 14.38 12.82 20.86
C LEU A 266 15.48 13.69 20.24
N LYS A 267 16.43 13.10 19.52
CA LYS A 267 17.41 13.87 18.74
C LYS A 267 16.77 14.51 17.53
N ARG A 268 15.90 13.77 16.82
CA ARG A 268 15.06 14.24 15.70
C ARG A 268 13.61 14.19 16.10
N GLY A 269 12.80 15.09 15.55
CA GLY A 269 11.36 15.07 15.74
C GLY A 269 10.68 13.86 15.08
N VAL A 270 9.40 13.72 15.35
CA VAL A 270 8.52 12.71 14.72
C VAL A 270 7.31 13.43 14.16
N VAL A 271 7.00 13.19 12.91
CA VAL A 271 5.76 13.59 12.26
C VAL A 271 4.96 12.33 11.97
N ILE A 272 3.67 12.32 12.36
CA ILE A 272 2.82 11.15 12.13
C ILE A 272 1.62 11.59 11.31
N GLY A 273 1.46 11.00 10.10
CA GLY A 273 0.37 11.31 9.19
C GLY A 273 -0.63 10.17 9.06
N TRP A 274 -1.92 10.45 9.26
CA TRP A 274 -3.02 9.55 8.96
C TRP A 274 -3.69 10.02 7.68
N TRP A 275 -3.41 9.31 6.58
CA TRP A 275 -3.85 9.73 5.24
C TRP A 275 -5.30 9.36 4.99
N SER A 276 -6.07 10.25 4.38
CA SER A 276 -7.34 9.95 3.74
C SER A 276 -7.13 9.71 2.24
N GLY A 277 -8.08 9.08 1.59
CA GLY A 277 -8.07 8.95 0.14
C GLY A 277 -7.04 7.96 -0.41
N HIS A 278 -6.64 6.98 0.36
CA HIS A 278 -5.79 5.89 -0.10
C HIS A 278 -6.57 4.96 -1.03
N SER A 279 -7.74 4.48 -0.56
CA SER A 279 -8.50 3.41 -1.21
C SER A 279 -9.39 3.91 -2.35
N ASP A 280 -10.20 4.92 -2.08
CA ASP A 280 -11.26 5.42 -2.97
C ASP A 280 -10.96 6.76 -3.65
N ALA A 281 -9.77 7.33 -3.40
CA ALA A 281 -9.23 8.53 -4.04
C ALA A 281 -7.74 8.45 -4.42
N ARG A 282 -7.25 7.25 -4.68
CA ARG A 282 -5.95 6.98 -5.34
C ARG A 282 -4.75 7.67 -4.69
N TYR A 283 -4.60 7.50 -3.36
CA TYR A 283 -3.50 8.04 -2.55
C TYR A 283 -3.48 9.57 -2.46
N SER A 284 -4.66 10.20 -2.56
CA SER A 284 -4.77 11.66 -2.62
C SER A 284 -4.22 12.35 -1.37
N GLY A 285 -4.40 11.78 -0.18
CA GLY A 285 -3.95 12.38 1.07
C GLY A 285 -2.44 12.50 1.18
N SER A 286 -1.71 11.40 1.00
CA SER A 286 -0.25 11.41 1.04
C SER A 286 0.35 12.29 -0.06
N ALA A 287 -0.26 12.31 -1.27
CA ALA A 287 0.16 13.18 -2.36
C ALA A 287 -0.08 14.65 -2.05
N TYR A 288 -1.28 14.98 -1.57
CA TYR A 288 -1.59 16.36 -1.16
C TYR A 288 -0.63 16.87 -0.09
N PHE A 289 -0.35 16.07 0.95
CA PHE A 289 0.60 16.45 1.98
C PHE A 289 2.01 16.64 1.42
N CYS A 290 2.45 15.76 0.52
CA CYS A 290 3.73 15.89 -0.15
C CYS A 290 3.84 17.21 -0.93
N ASP A 291 2.80 17.58 -1.68
CA ASP A 291 2.76 18.81 -2.47
C ASP A 291 2.76 20.06 -1.57
N GLN A 292 1.96 20.05 -0.49
CA GLN A 292 1.86 21.20 0.42
C GLN A 292 3.14 21.41 1.23
N GLU A 293 3.77 20.33 1.69
CA GLU A 293 4.90 20.37 2.62
C GLU A 293 6.24 20.00 1.93
N TRP A 294 6.31 20.05 0.61
CA TRP A 294 7.47 19.66 -0.17
C TRP A 294 8.80 20.20 0.37
N ARG A 295 8.85 21.52 0.66
CA ARG A 295 10.05 22.18 1.17
C ARG A 295 10.44 21.64 2.54
N TRP A 296 9.47 21.53 3.45
CA TRP A 296 9.71 21.02 4.78
C TRP A 296 10.16 19.57 4.79
N LEU A 297 9.53 18.74 3.96
CA LEU A 297 9.94 17.35 3.75
C LEU A 297 11.37 17.26 3.21
N LYS A 298 11.68 17.99 2.15
CA LYS A 298 13.00 17.97 1.52
C LYS A 298 14.11 18.45 2.47
N ASP A 299 13.87 19.52 3.21
CA ASP A 299 14.90 20.14 4.03
C ASP A 299 15.09 19.46 5.38
N CYS A 300 14.04 18.79 5.92
CA CYS A 300 14.02 18.31 7.30
C CYS A 300 13.67 16.83 7.48
N CYS A 301 12.97 16.19 6.55
CA CYS A 301 12.61 14.78 6.69
C CYS A 301 13.78 13.87 6.35
N VAL A 302 14.19 13.03 7.29
CA VAL A 302 15.35 12.13 7.12
C VAL A 302 14.97 10.68 6.85
N GLY A 303 13.68 10.35 6.90
CA GLY A 303 13.19 9.01 6.60
C GLY A 303 11.68 8.92 6.70
N HIS A 304 11.11 8.02 5.94
CA HIS A 304 9.70 7.70 5.91
C HIS A 304 9.47 6.23 6.26
N ILE A 305 8.57 5.98 7.19
CA ILE A 305 8.12 4.64 7.60
C ILE A 305 6.62 4.57 7.37
N ASN A 306 6.19 3.74 6.42
CA ASN A 306 4.78 3.52 6.16
C ASN A 306 4.28 2.26 6.88
N LEU A 307 3.23 2.40 7.69
CA LEU A 307 2.55 1.30 8.38
C LEU A 307 1.27 0.95 7.63
N ASP A 308 1.20 -0.30 7.20
CA ASP A 308 0.05 -0.82 6.47
C ASP A 308 -0.09 -2.32 6.72
N LEU A 309 -1.31 -2.81 6.93
CA LEU A 309 -1.64 -4.20 7.16
C LEU A 309 -0.96 -4.84 8.38
N THR A 310 -0.77 -4.08 9.45
CA THR A 310 -0.22 -4.59 10.71
C THR A 310 -1.25 -5.41 11.50
N GLY A 311 -0.78 -6.29 12.39
CA GLY A 311 -1.63 -7.06 13.30
C GLY A 311 -2.53 -8.11 12.64
N CYS A 312 -2.28 -8.44 11.40
CA CYS A 312 -3.00 -9.48 10.67
C CYS A 312 -2.81 -10.85 11.29
N LYS A 313 -3.90 -11.51 11.64
CA LYS A 313 -3.90 -12.87 12.19
C LYS A 313 -3.23 -13.87 11.24
N GLY A 314 -2.22 -14.57 11.73
CA GLY A 314 -1.48 -15.55 10.94
C GLY A 314 -0.42 -14.97 9.99
N ALA A 315 -0.20 -13.66 9.99
CA ALA A 315 0.86 -13.01 9.20
C ALA A 315 2.24 -13.26 9.82
N GLU A 316 2.73 -14.48 9.70
CA GLU A 316 4.00 -14.91 10.28
C GLU A 316 5.23 -14.46 9.51
N GLN A 317 5.06 -14.13 8.24
CA GLN A 317 6.14 -13.67 7.36
C GLN A 317 6.17 -12.14 7.33
N ILE A 318 7.37 -11.57 7.29
CA ILE A 318 7.58 -10.15 7.07
C ILE A 318 8.59 -9.98 5.94
N ARG A 319 8.28 -9.06 5.03
CA ARG A 319 9.15 -8.69 3.92
C ARG A 319 9.39 -7.18 3.91
N ALA A 320 10.63 -6.77 3.79
CA ALA A 320 10.95 -5.36 3.66
C ALA A 320 10.67 -4.85 2.24
N ARG A 321 10.14 -3.65 2.14
CA ARG A 321 10.04 -2.84 0.93
C ARG A 321 10.75 -1.52 1.19
N THR A 322 11.75 -1.22 0.39
CA THR A 322 12.54 0.01 0.45
C THR A 322 12.62 0.62 -0.95
N ALA A 323 12.86 1.92 -1.07
CA ALA A 323 12.84 2.59 -2.37
C ALA A 323 13.93 2.04 -3.31
N LEU A 324 15.18 2.06 -2.84
CA LEU A 324 16.36 1.65 -3.61
C LEU A 324 17.23 0.65 -2.83
N THR A 325 16.64 -0.22 -2.02
CA THR A 325 17.35 -1.17 -1.15
C THR A 325 18.12 -0.52 0.03
N GLU A 326 18.04 0.78 0.19
CA GLU A 326 18.80 1.57 1.16
C GLU A 326 18.62 1.16 2.62
N GLY A 327 17.45 0.63 2.96
CA GLY A 327 17.12 0.13 4.30
C GLY A 327 17.15 -1.40 4.45
N GLU A 328 17.56 -2.11 3.42
CA GLU A 328 17.39 -3.56 3.29
C GLU A 328 18.18 -4.35 4.36
N SER A 329 19.45 -4.05 4.52
CA SER A 329 20.31 -4.75 5.48
C SER A 329 19.81 -4.57 6.92
N PHE A 330 19.52 -3.33 7.27
CA PHE A 330 19.01 -2.94 8.58
C PHE A 330 17.67 -3.60 8.92
N THR A 331 16.70 -3.50 8.02
CA THR A 331 15.37 -4.09 8.21
C THR A 331 15.43 -5.63 8.21
N GLY A 332 16.30 -6.22 7.41
CA GLY A 332 16.49 -7.67 7.36
C GLY A 332 16.92 -8.27 8.68
N ASP A 333 17.85 -7.64 9.38
CA ASP A 333 18.31 -8.06 10.70
C ASP A 333 17.19 -7.96 11.75
N LEU A 334 16.39 -6.89 11.69
CA LEU A 334 15.23 -6.73 12.58
C LEU A 334 14.15 -7.77 12.28
N ILE A 335 13.85 -8.03 11.01
CA ILE A 335 12.89 -9.07 10.62
C ILE A 335 13.32 -10.43 11.20
N LYS A 336 14.60 -10.80 11.05
CA LYS A 336 15.13 -12.05 11.62
C LYS A 336 15.03 -12.07 13.15
N LYS A 337 15.31 -10.95 13.81
CA LYS A 337 15.18 -10.81 15.27
C LYS A 337 13.74 -11.09 15.74
N TYR A 338 12.74 -10.54 15.07
CA TYR A 338 11.35 -10.60 15.51
C TYR A 338 10.59 -11.84 15.04
N THR A 339 10.91 -12.38 13.85
CA THR A 339 10.20 -13.54 13.29
C THR A 339 10.90 -14.87 13.58
N LYS A 340 12.19 -14.86 13.93
CA LYS A 340 13.05 -16.06 14.00
C LYS A 340 13.13 -16.83 12.68
N ARG A 341 12.77 -16.20 11.57
CA ARG A 341 12.78 -16.78 10.23
C ARG A 341 13.91 -16.19 9.41
N GLU A 342 14.37 -16.92 8.42
CA GLU A 342 15.29 -16.37 7.42
C GLU A 342 14.61 -15.23 6.66
N ARG A 343 15.43 -14.26 6.30
CA ARG A 343 15.00 -13.08 5.56
C ARG A 343 14.48 -13.49 4.19
N LEU A 344 13.24 -13.09 3.88
CA LEU A 344 12.73 -13.15 2.51
C LEU A 344 13.42 -12.08 1.66
N SER A 345 13.57 -12.36 0.36
CA SER A 345 14.06 -11.34 -0.58
C SER A 345 13.22 -10.07 -0.48
N PRO A 346 13.83 -8.90 -0.37
CA PRO A 346 13.12 -7.65 -0.34
C PRO A 346 12.39 -7.44 -1.67
N ILE A 347 11.34 -6.64 -1.63
CA ILE A 347 10.65 -6.20 -2.83
C ILE A 347 10.94 -4.72 -3.05
N PRO A 348 11.28 -4.30 -4.26
CA PRO A 348 11.42 -2.89 -4.53
C PRO A 348 10.08 -2.17 -4.31
N MET A 349 10.17 -0.91 -3.95
CA MET A 349 9.01 -0.04 -3.90
C MET A 349 8.41 0.09 -5.30
N ILE A 350 7.10 0.01 -5.38
CA ILE A 350 6.37 0.21 -6.63
C ILE A 350 5.57 1.51 -6.56
N ARG A 351 5.18 2.03 -7.70
CA ARG A 351 4.24 3.15 -7.78
C ARG A 351 2.88 2.70 -7.27
N GLY A 352 2.56 3.07 -6.06
CA GLY A 352 1.34 2.67 -5.35
C GLY A 352 1.49 2.78 -3.85
N ALA A 353 0.45 2.53 -3.09
CA ALA A 353 0.34 2.81 -1.67
C ALA A 353 0.73 4.27 -1.34
N ASP A 354 0.99 4.61 -0.09
CA ASP A 354 1.36 5.97 0.32
C ASP A 354 2.86 6.26 0.09
N GLN A 355 3.32 5.97 -1.14
CA GLN A 355 4.70 6.18 -1.58
C GLN A 355 4.92 7.55 -2.23
N SER A 356 4.04 8.51 -1.98
CA SER A 356 4.04 9.85 -2.59
C SER A 356 5.32 10.66 -2.32
N PHE A 357 6.09 10.25 -1.31
CA PHE A 357 7.34 10.92 -0.90
C PHE A 357 8.58 10.47 -1.68
N TRP A 358 8.43 9.60 -2.66
CA TRP A 358 9.55 8.99 -3.38
C TRP A 358 10.40 10.00 -4.16
N GLY A 359 9.79 11.09 -4.66
CA GLY A 359 10.49 12.13 -5.39
C GLY A 359 11.06 13.27 -4.52
N VAL A 360 10.99 13.19 -3.19
CA VAL A 360 11.44 14.27 -2.27
C VAL A 360 12.88 14.11 -1.84
N ASP A 361 13.61 13.13 -2.37
CA ASP A 361 15.01 12.81 -2.01
C ASP A 361 15.18 12.43 -0.53
N LEU A 362 14.24 11.72 0.06
CA LEU A 362 14.37 11.24 1.44
C LEU A 362 15.45 10.14 1.50
N PRO A 363 16.37 10.21 2.48
CA PRO A 363 17.47 9.24 2.59
C PRO A 363 17.05 7.79 2.75
N ILE A 364 15.89 7.52 3.34
CA ILE A 364 15.39 6.18 3.58
C ILE A 364 13.87 6.11 3.55
N HIS A 365 13.34 5.11 2.85
CA HIS A 365 11.94 4.73 2.84
C HIS A 365 11.79 3.29 3.27
N ILE A 366 10.92 3.02 4.23
CA ILE A 366 10.68 1.67 4.74
C ILE A 366 9.18 1.42 4.82
N MET A 367 8.77 0.30 4.25
CA MET A 367 7.46 -0.31 4.49
C MET A 367 7.68 -1.80 4.76
N LEU A 368 7.12 -2.31 5.83
CA LEU A 368 7.11 -3.74 6.09
C LEU A 368 5.79 -4.31 5.58
N LYS A 369 5.89 -5.40 4.83
CA LYS A 369 4.74 -6.19 4.40
C LYS A 369 4.58 -7.39 5.30
N TYR A 370 3.39 -7.53 5.85
CA TYR A 370 3.00 -8.61 6.76
C TYR A 370 2.19 -9.62 5.98
N GLU A 371 2.65 -10.86 5.91
CA GLU A 371 2.13 -11.86 4.99
C GLU A 371 1.73 -13.13 5.72
N VAL A 372 0.53 -13.66 5.45
CA VAL A 372 0.16 -15.02 5.84
C VAL A 372 0.99 -16.03 5.02
N ALA A 373 0.98 -17.30 5.43
CA ALA A 373 1.73 -18.34 4.73
C ALA A 373 1.37 -18.40 3.23
N ASP A 374 2.35 -18.73 2.38
CA ASP A 374 2.22 -18.67 0.92
C ASP A 374 1.05 -19.52 0.40
N GLU A 375 0.79 -20.69 0.99
CA GLU A 375 -0.33 -21.57 0.64
C GLU A 375 -1.72 -20.97 0.93
N LYS A 376 -1.77 -19.92 1.76
CA LYS A 376 -2.99 -19.20 2.11
C LYS A 376 -3.08 -17.84 1.42
N ARG A 377 -2.06 -17.48 0.63
CA ARG A 377 -2.08 -16.19 -0.07
C ARG A 377 -2.90 -16.26 -1.33
N ASN A 378 -3.70 -15.22 -1.50
CA ASN A 378 -4.35 -14.93 -2.76
C ASN A 378 -3.34 -14.31 -3.73
N PHE A 379 -3.36 -14.72 -5.00
CA PHE A 379 -2.57 -14.10 -6.05
C PHE A 379 -2.76 -12.58 -6.14
N GLN A 380 -3.97 -12.09 -5.87
CA GLN A 380 -4.30 -10.67 -5.93
C GLN A 380 -4.08 -9.93 -4.61
N CYS A 381 -3.81 -10.63 -3.51
CA CYS A 381 -3.54 -10.05 -2.21
C CYS A 381 -2.03 -9.76 -2.05
N PRO A 382 -1.60 -8.51 -2.08
CA PRO A 382 -0.19 -8.16 -2.01
C PRO A 382 0.40 -8.31 -0.61
N SER A 383 -0.45 -8.35 0.46
CA SER A 383 -0.08 -8.41 1.86
C SER A 383 -1.29 -8.78 2.72
N GLY A 384 -1.12 -9.04 4.01
CA GLY A 384 -2.20 -9.41 4.91
C GLY A 384 -2.73 -10.83 4.71
N GLY A 385 -4.02 -11.01 4.87
CA GLY A 385 -4.73 -12.27 4.74
C GLY A 385 -5.73 -12.27 3.58
N PRO A 386 -6.42 -13.42 3.33
CA PRO A 386 -7.36 -13.54 2.22
C PRO A 386 -8.60 -12.63 2.33
N TRP A 387 -8.83 -12.02 3.47
CA TRP A 387 -9.91 -11.04 3.71
C TRP A 387 -9.57 -9.62 3.26
N TRP A 388 -8.32 -9.36 2.85
CA TRP A 388 -7.87 -8.06 2.38
C TRP A 388 -8.83 -7.44 1.34
N HIS A 389 -9.18 -6.18 1.50
CA HIS A 389 -10.09 -5.43 0.62
C HIS A 389 -11.50 -6.04 0.49
N SER A 390 -11.98 -6.76 1.51
CA SER A 390 -13.31 -7.37 1.52
C SER A 390 -14.10 -7.02 2.79
N ASP A 391 -15.39 -7.32 2.77
CA ASP A 391 -16.29 -7.16 3.91
C ASP A 391 -16.01 -8.13 5.08
N GLU A 392 -15.04 -9.01 4.91
CA GLU A 392 -14.58 -9.92 5.96
C GLU A 392 -13.37 -9.42 6.75
N ASP A 393 -12.83 -8.23 6.44
CA ASP A 393 -11.76 -7.61 7.23
C ASP A 393 -12.31 -6.98 8.51
N THR A 394 -12.69 -7.84 9.45
CA THR A 394 -13.38 -7.54 10.72
C THR A 394 -12.50 -7.85 11.92
N LEU A 395 -12.98 -7.55 13.14
CA LEU A 395 -12.19 -7.69 14.39
C LEU A 395 -11.62 -9.09 14.65
N ASP A 396 -12.22 -10.16 14.13
CA ASP A 396 -11.71 -11.53 14.28
C ASP A 396 -10.45 -11.82 13.45
N LYS A 397 -10.07 -10.90 12.54
CA LYS A 397 -8.84 -10.95 11.75
C LYS A 397 -7.66 -10.24 12.44
N TYR A 398 -7.93 -9.47 13.48
CA TYR A 398 -6.93 -8.87 14.35
C TYR A 398 -6.35 -9.89 15.33
N ASP A 399 -5.06 -9.77 15.62
CA ASP A 399 -4.38 -10.61 16.62
C ASP A 399 -3.35 -9.77 17.40
N ASP A 400 -3.53 -9.70 18.72
CA ASP A 400 -2.68 -8.95 19.65
C ASP A 400 -1.19 -9.30 19.54
N LYS A 401 -0.87 -10.59 19.35
CA LYS A 401 0.52 -11.05 19.26
C LYS A 401 1.22 -10.49 18.02
N PHE A 402 0.51 -10.51 16.89
CA PHE A 402 1.05 -9.95 15.65
C PHE A 402 1.09 -8.42 15.72
N ALA A 403 0.08 -7.77 16.26
CA ALA A 403 0.07 -6.32 16.45
C ALA A 403 1.21 -5.85 17.38
N GLU A 404 1.46 -6.55 18.49
CA GLU A 404 2.57 -6.25 19.39
C GLU A 404 3.94 -6.40 18.68
N ARG A 405 4.14 -7.48 17.93
CA ARG A 405 5.36 -7.71 17.14
C ARG A 405 5.56 -6.58 16.13
N ASP A 406 4.49 -6.23 15.40
CA ASP A 406 4.54 -5.24 14.32
C ASP A 406 4.73 -3.83 14.88
N ALA A 407 4.13 -3.51 16.02
CA ALA A 407 4.39 -2.28 16.76
C ALA A 407 5.85 -2.20 17.24
N LYS A 408 6.41 -3.28 17.79
CA LYS A 408 7.79 -3.29 18.27
C LYS A 408 8.82 -3.13 17.15
N ILE A 409 8.66 -3.84 16.03
CA ILE A 409 9.63 -3.75 14.94
C ILE A 409 9.63 -2.36 14.29
N ASN A 410 8.46 -1.77 14.06
CA ASN A 410 8.38 -0.41 13.50
C ASN A 410 8.88 0.66 14.50
N ALA A 411 8.61 0.49 15.80
CA ALA A 411 9.18 1.36 16.83
C ALA A 411 10.70 1.29 16.90
N GLU A 412 11.30 0.10 16.73
CA GLU A 412 12.76 -0.06 16.71
C GLU A 412 13.38 0.58 15.48
N ILE A 413 12.72 0.45 14.31
CA ILE A 413 13.12 1.16 13.08
C ILE A 413 13.08 2.67 13.30
N ALA A 414 11.96 3.19 13.82
CA ALA A 414 11.81 4.62 14.09
C ALA A 414 12.85 5.13 15.09
N ALA A 415 13.03 4.44 16.22
CA ALA A 415 13.99 4.81 17.26
C ALA A 415 15.42 4.83 16.74
N ALA A 416 15.77 3.88 15.87
CA ALA A 416 17.09 3.83 15.25
C ALA A 416 17.37 5.05 14.37
N ILE A 417 16.40 5.49 13.57
CA ILE A 417 16.54 6.68 12.73
C ILE A 417 16.52 7.95 13.59
N ILE A 418 15.63 8.04 14.59
CA ILE A 418 15.50 9.21 15.46
C ILE A 418 16.77 9.46 16.28
N ASP A 419 17.38 8.43 16.84
CA ASP A 419 18.47 8.56 17.82
C ASP A 419 19.88 8.41 17.21
N SER A 420 20.00 7.93 15.98
CA SER A 420 21.31 7.72 15.33
C SER A 420 22.03 9.04 15.03
N THR A 421 23.35 9.02 15.08
CA THR A 421 24.19 10.09 14.53
C THR A 421 24.28 10.02 13.01
N ARG A 422 24.19 8.81 12.45
CA ARG A 422 24.10 8.54 11.01
C ARG A 422 22.86 7.70 10.75
N ILE A 423 22.12 8.02 9.69
CA ILE A 423 20.95 7.25 9.28
C ILE A 423 21.43 5.88 8.77
N PRO A 424 20.74 4.78 9.11
CA PRO A 424 21.14 3.42 8.72
C PRO A 424 20.80 3.15 7.23
N VAL A 425 21.51 3.83 6.34
CA VAL A 425 21.35 3.73 4.87
C VAL A 425 22.48 2.86 4.29
N ASP A 426 22.12 1.88 3.46
CA ASP A 426 23.06 1.09 2.64
C ASP A 426 22.79 1.37 1.15
N LEU A 427 23.60 2.24 0.55
CA LEU A 427 23.50 2.57 -0.86
C LEU A 427 24.16 1.52 -1.78
N THR A 428 24.99 0.64 -1.22
CA THR A 428 25.70 -0.37 -2.00
C THR A 428 24.80 -1.49 -2.48
N GLY A 429 23.71 -1.77 -1.75
CA GLY A 429 22.72 -2.77 -2.14
C GLY A 429 22.07 -2.48 -3.51
N PHE A 430 21.78 -1.21 -3.80
CA PHE A 430 21.25 -0.80 -5.09
C PHE A 430 22.26 -0.96 -6.23
N LEU A 431 23.52 -0.63 -5.99
CA LEU A 431 24.57 -0.83 -7.00
C LEU A 431 24.76 -2.33 -7.33
N ARG A 432 24.73 -3.19 -6.30
CA ARG A 432 24.79 -4.65 -6.52
C ARG A 432 23.58 -5.15 -7.34
N LEU A 433 22.37 -4.62 -7.08
CA LEU A 433 21.18 -4.95 -7.85
C LEU A 433 21.33 -4.49 -9.32
N MET A 434 21.81 -3.28 -9.55
CA MET A 434 22.07 -2.76 -10.90
C MET A 434 23.07 -3.64 -11.65
N LYS A 435 24.20 -3.98 -11.03
CA LYS A 435 25.22 -4.87 -11.63
C LYS A 435 24.65 -6.23 -12.01
N ALA A 436 23.84 -6.83 -11.12
CA ALA A 436 23.19 -8.09 -11.40
C ALA A 436 22.25 -7.99 -12.62
N LYS A 437 21.47 -6.90 -12.71
CA LYS A 437 20.57 -6.64 -13.84
C LYS A 437 21.30 -6.39 -15.16
N LEU A 438 22.41 -5.66 -15.14
CA LEU A 438 23.24 -5.47 -16.34
C LEU A 438 23.80 -6.81 -16.83
N LYS A 439 24.35 -7.63 -15.94
CA LYS A 439 24.85 -8.98 -16.28
C LYS A 439 23.78 -9.92 -16.79
N ASP A 440 22.53 -9.79 -16.33
CA ASP A 440 21.41 -10.56 -16.89
C ASP A 440 21.04 -10.04 -18.29
N LEU A 441 21.05 -8.71 -18.46
CA LEU A 441 20.75 -8.08 -19.75
C LEU A 441 21.78 -8.47 -20.82
N GLU A 442 23.08 -8.53 -20.50
CA GLU A 442 24.13 -8.99 -21.44
C GLU A 442 23.85 -10.36 -22.06
N LYS A 443 23.13 -11.24 -21.36
CA LYS A 443 22.76 -12.56 -21.87
C LYS A 443 21.62 -12.53 -22.88
N GLU A 444 20.85 -11.43 -22.92
CA GLU A 444 19.65 -11.29 -23.74
C GLU A 444 19.85 -10.36 -24.94
N ILE A 445 20.94 -9.57 -24.94
CA ILE A 445 21.23 -8.58 -25.98
C ILE A 445 22.22 -9.13 -27.03
N PRO A 446 22.26 -8.55 -28.27
CA PRO A 446 23.24 -8.92 -29.28
C PRO A 446 24.68 -8.74 -28.80
N GLU A 447 25.61 -9.61 -29.21
CA GLU A 447 27.06 -9.53 -28.91
C GLU A 447 27.73 -8.19 -29.32
N THR A 448 27.01 -7.33 -30.03
CA THR A 448 27.47 -6.00 -30.42
C THR A 448 27.35 -4.94 -29.34
N LEU A 449 26.64 -5.21 -28.25
CA LEU A 449 26.47 -4.34 -27.09
C LEU A 449 27.30 -4.87 -25.93
N ASP A 450 28.31 -4.14 -25.54
CA ASP A 450 29.18 -4.44 -24.40
C ASP A 450 28.81 -3.53 -23.22
N LEU A 451 28.54 -4.13 -22.07
CA LEU A 451 28.19 -3.42 -20.83
C LEU A 451 29.30 -3.53 -19.75
N GLU A 452 30.48 -4.02 -20.10
CA GLU A 452 31.58 -4.19 -19.14
C GLU A 452 32.01 -2.86 -18.50
N GLU A 453 32.02 -1.76 -19.29
CA GLU A 453 32.40 -0.42 -18.81
C GLU A 453 31.38 0.08 -17.74
N GLU A 454 30.10 -0.13 -17.96
CA GLU A 454 29.04 0.25 -17.03
C GLU A 454 29.13 -0.55 -15.72
N VAL A 455 29.39 -1.84 -15.80
CA VAL A 455 29.59 -2.70 -14.63
C VAL A 455 30.84 -2.25 -13.86
N TYR A 456 31.93 -1.93 -14.55
CA TYR A 456 33.17 -1.44 -13.92
C TYR A 456 32.95 -0.11 -13.16
N LYS A 457 32.23 0.85 -13.77
CA LYS A 457 31.89 2.12 -13.12
C LYS A 457 31.06 1.90 -11.85
N LEU A 458 30.16 0.93 -11.85
CA LEU A 458 29.38 0.58 -10.65
C LEU A 458 30.26 -0.06 -9.57
N ASP A 459 31.29 -0.83 -9.94
CA ASP A 459 32.26 -1.38 -8.98
C ASP A 459 33.08 -0.28 -8.31
N GLU A 460 33.60 0.69 -9.10
CA GLU A 460 34.30 1.85 -8.56
C GLU A 460 33.44 2.68 -7.62
N LEU A 461 32.18 2.89 -7.97
CA LEU A 461 31.22 3.65 -7.15
C LEU A 461 30.91 2.88 -5.84
N GLU A 462 30.75 1.56 -5.90
CA GLU A 462 30.54 0.74 -4.71
C GLU A 462 31.72 0.84 -3.73
N GLU A 463 32.97 0.77 -4.22
CA GLU A 463 34.16 0.92 -3.39
C GLU A 463 34.21 2.30 -2.71
N GLN A 464 33.81 3.38 -3.40
CA GLN A 464 33.75 4.72 -2.82
C GLN A 464 32.65 4.87 -1.76
N LEU A 465 31.53 4.20 -1.93
CA LEU A 465 30.38 4.29 -1.01
C LEU A 465 30.49 3.37 0.22
N LEU A 466 31.20 2.25 0.11
CA LEU A 466 31.39 1.29 1.21
C LEU A 466 31.79 1.94 2.57
N PRO A 467 32.75 2.90 2.61
CA PRO A 467 33.10 3.57 3.87
C PRO A 467 32.00 4.45 4.43
N LEU A 468 31.08 4.93 3.58
CA LEU A 468 29.96 5.80 3.96
C LEU A 468 28.77 4.99 4.48
N CYS A 469 28.61 3.75 4.01
CA CYS A 469 27.54 2.83 4.33
C CYS A 469 27.84 1.95 5.56
N SER A 470 28.95 2.19 6.28
CA SER A 470 29.30 1.41 7.46
C SER A 470 28.20 1.54 8.52
N HIS A 471 27.56 0.44 8.79
CA HIS A 471 26.42 0.28 9.69
C HIS A 471 26.86 0.44 11.15
N PRO A 472 26.61 1.57 11.83
CA PRO A 472 27.12 1.80 13.18
C PRO A 472 26.33 1.09 14.28
N MET A 473 25.16 0.52 13.95
CA MET A 473 24.26 -0.04 14.98
C MET A 473 24.66 -1.42 15.50
N PHE A 474 25.53 -2.17 14.79
CA PHE A 474 25.89 -3.53 15.16
C PHE A 474 27.35 -3.71 15.58
N ASN A 475 28.14 -2.64 15.57
CA ASN A 475 29.54 -2.68 16.06
C ASN A 475 29.68 -2.47 17.58
N THR A 476 28.63 -2.59 18.36
CA THR A 476 28.70 -2.56 19.83
C THR A 476 28.66 -3.95 20.47
N GLN A 477 29.26 -4.94 19.80
CA GLN A 477 29.78 -6.11 20.51
C GLN A 477 31.29 -5.93 20.71
N LYS A 478 31.66 -5.10 21.69
CA LYS A 478 32.86 -5.21 22.50
C LYS A 478 32.58 -4.68 23.88
#